data_b443b51088db1ab47fb0e284e324cd71
#
_entry.id   b443b51088db1ab47fb0e284e324cd71
#
_cell.length_a   1.000
_cell.length_b   1.000
_cell.length_c   1.000
_cell.angle_alpha   90.00
_cell.angle_beta   90.00
_cell.angle_gamma   90.00
#
_symmetry.space_group_name_H-M   'P 1'
#
loop_
_entity.id
_entity.type
_entity.pdbx_description
1 polymer ?
#
loop_
_entity_poly.entity_id
_entity_poly.type
_entity_poly.pdbx_seq_one_letter_code
_entity_poly.pdbx_strand_id
1 'polypeptide(L)'
;MALYKDHTEKKTRPTLGDCAKLLQSAIDQFPKVYIVIDALDELPEAGQVRQSFLEAIGMLDGVSILVTSRIMPIESELRNTTRLDVWAHDLDIREYLQERMSKSTRLQRLIEKDPTLNSAIKIAILAKANGM
;
A
#
# COMPACT_ATOMS: atom_id res chain seq x y z
N MET A 1 -20.28 15.59 12.78
CA MET A 1 -20.19 17.05 12.67
C MET A 1 -19.79 17.76 13.96
N ALA A 2 -20.01 17.22 15.15
CA ALA A 2 -19.63 17.86 16.43
C ALA A 2 -18.11 18.05 16.57
N LEU A 3 -17.30 17.04 16.31
CA LEU A 3 -15.83 17.10 16.45
C LEU A 3 -15.19 18.20 15.58
N TYR A 4 -15.63 18.34 14.33
CA TYR A 4 -15.11 19.37 13.42
C TYR A 4 -15.39 20.79 13.94
N LYS A 5 -16.61 21.04 14.45
CA LYS A 5 -16.99 22.33 15.01
C LYS A 5 -16.17 22.68 16.25
N ASP A 6 -16.01 21.71 17.17
CA ASP A 6 -15.25 21.90 18.41
C ASP A 6 -13.77 22.24 18.12
N HIS A 7 -13.13 21.55 17.19
CA HIS A 7 -11.75 21.84 16.82
C HIS A 7 -11.59 23.13 16.01
N THR A 8 -12.60 23.50 15.20
CA THR A 8 -12.59 24.76 14.47
C THR A 8 -12.71 25.94 15.42
N GLU A 9 -13.61 25.88 16.41
CA GLU A 9 -13.80 26.91 17.43
C GLU A 9 -12.55 27.08 18.32
N LYS A 10 -11.93 25.96 18.72
CA LYS A 10 -10.72 25.94 19.56
C LYS A 10 -9.42 26.16 18.80
N LYS A 11 -9.46 26.25 17.47
CA LYS A 11 -8.27 26.31 16.58
C LYS A 11 -7.24 25.20 16.84
N THR A 12 -7.72 24.01 17.18
CA THR A 12 -6.92 22.80 17.42
C THR A 12 -7.09 21.80 16.29
N ARG A 13 -6.18 20.83 16.19
CA ARG A 13 -6.32 19.69 15.29
C ARG A 13 -6.81 18.47 16.07
N PRO A 14 -7.67 17.61 15.47
CA PRO A 14 -8.04 16.34 16.08
C PRO A 14 -6.80 15.48 16.37
N THR A 15 -6.80 14.81 17.50
CA THR A 15 -5.79 13.80 17.80
C THR A 15 -6.09 12.51 17.05
N LEU A 16 -5.10 11.60 16.96
CA LEU A 16 -5.30 10.27 16.40
C LEU A 16 -6.42 9.51 17.15
N GLY A 17 -6.47 9.63 18.49
CA GLY A 17 -7.51 9.04 19.31
C GLY A 17 -8.91 9.58 19.02
N ASP A 18 -9.04 10.88 18.73
CA ASP A 18 -10.33 11.47 18.34
C ASP A 18 -10.79 10.95 16.99
N CYS A 19 -9.85 10.80 16.04
CA CYS A 19 -10.13 10.23 14.73
C CYS A 19 -10.54 8.75 14.85
N ALA A 20 -9.86 7.95 15.66
CA ALA A 20 -10.17 6.55 15.88
C ALA A 20 -11.57 6.36 16.50
N LYS A 21 -11.94 7.17 17.52
CA LYS A 21 -13.27 7.14 18.11
C LYS A 21 -14.38 7.51 17.11
N LEU A 22 -14.13 8.52 16.28
CA LEU A 22 -15.08 8.91 15.24
C LEU A 22 -15.24 7.81 14.19
N LEU A 23 -14.14 7.18 13.79
CA LEU A 23 -14.14 6.08 12.86
C LEU A 23 -14.92 4.88 13.44
N GLN A 24 -14.67 4.51 14.71
CA GLN A 24 -15.43 3.46 15.37
C GLN A 24 -16.93 3.75 15.38
N SER A 25 -17.32 4.99 15.73
CA SER A 25 -18.72 5.39 15.71
C SER A 25 -19.36 5.32 14.32
N ALA A 26 -18.58 5.48 13.26
CA ALA A 26 -19.04 5.29 11.89
C ALA A 26 -19.15 3.79 11.54
N ILE A 27 -18.19 2.99 11.95
CA ILE A 27 -18.16 1.52 11.75
C ILE A 27 -19.40 0.88 12.40
N ASP A 28 -19.75 1.28 13.61
CA ASP A 28 -20.87 0.73 14.39
C ASP A 28 -22.24 0.91 13.70
N GLN A 29 -22.32 1.76 12.68
CA GLN A 29 -23.55 1.97 11.90
C GLN A 29 -23.74 0.94 10.79
N PHE A 30 -22.73 0.09 10.51
CA PHE A 30 -22.76 -0.87 9.43
C PHE A 30 -22.58 -2.30 9.94
N PRO A 31 -23.29 -3.27 9.37
CA PRO A 31 -23.17 -4.67 9.79
C PRO A 31 -21.83 -5.30 9.44
N LYS A 32 -21.10 -4.73 8.48
CA LYS A 32 -19.80 -5.20 8.03
C LYS A 32 -19.01 -4.06 7.37
N VAL A 33 -17.76 -3.88 7.80
CA VAL A 33 -16.86 -2.84 7.28
C VAL A 33 -15.55 -3.48 6.87
N TYR A 34 -15.01 -3.03 5.74
CA TYR A 34 -13.69 -3.39 5.24
C TYR A 34 -12.84 -2.13 5.12
N ILE A 35 -11.63 -2.19 5.65
CA ILE A 35 -10.65 -1.11 5.53
C ILE A 35 -9.46 -1.65 4.74
N VAL A 36 -9.04 -0.91 3.71
CA VAL A 36 -7.86 -1.21 2.93
C VAL A 36 -6.83 -0.11 3.16
N ILE A 37 -5.65 -0.50 3.59
CA ILE A 37 -4.49 0.37 3.81
C ILE A 37 -3.43 -0.04 2.82
N ASP A 38 -3.14 0.85 1.87
CA ASP A 38 -2.14 0.59 0.85
C ASP A 38 -0.80 1.25 1.20
N ALA A 39 0.30 0.56 0.88
CA ALA A 39 1.67 1.04 1.05
C ALA A 39 2.00 1.49 2.49
N LEU A 40 1.73 0.65 3.49
CA LEU A 40 1.99 0.96 4.90
C LEU A 40 3.47 1.31 5.17
N ASP A 41 4.39 0.79 4.37
CA ASP A 41 5.82 1.09 4.44
C ASP A 41 6.17 2.56 4.14
N GLU A 42 5.26 3.31 3.52
CA GLU A 42 5.43 4.75 3.27
C GLU A 42 5.16 5.61 4.51
N LEU A 43 4.57 5.05 5.56
CA LEU A 43 4.42 5.77 6.82
C LEU A 43 5.79 5.94 7.51
N PRO A 44 6.11 7.17 7.95
CA PRO A 44 7.38 7.44 8.63
C PRO A 44 7.57 6.60 9.89
N GLU A 45 8.74 5.97 10.06
CA GLU A 45 9.13 5.36 11.33
C GLU A 45 9.44 6.39 12.41
N ALA A 46 9.91 7.58 11.98
CA ALA A 46 10.27 8.66 12.88
C ALA A 46 9.06 9.09 13.75
N GLY A 47 9.28 9.21 15.06
CA GLY A 47 8.26 9.65 16.00
C GLY A 47 7.17 8.62 16.30
N GLN A 48 7.42 7.34 16.04
CA GLN A 48 6.45 6.26 16.30
C GLN A 48 5.11 6.42 15.56
N VAL A 49 5.08 7.17 14.47
CA VAL A 49 3.84 7.47 13.73
C VAL A 49 3.18 6.18 13.23
N ARG A 50 3.97 5.29 12.62
CA ARG A 50 3.47 4.01 12.12
C ARG A 50 2.93 3.14 13.25
N GLN A 51 3.68 3.00 14.33
CA GLN A 51 3.25 2.21 15.50
C GLN A 51 1.96 2.76 16.09
N SER A 52 1.88 4.06 16.35
CA SER A 52 0.65 4.68 16.90
C SER A 52 -0.54 4.51 15.97
N PHE A 53 -0.31 4.58 14.65
CA PHE A 53 -1.36 4.35 13.65
C PHE A 53 -1.85 2.89 13.69
N LEU A 54 -0.93 1.92 13.70
CA LEU A 54 -1.26 0.49 13.75
C LEU A 54 -1.97 0.12 15.05
N GLU A 55 -1.54 0.67 16.17
CA GLU A 55 -2.23 0.52 17.46
C GLU A 55 -3.67 1.07 17.38
N ALA A 56 -3.84 2.25 16.80
CA ALA A 56 -5.17 2.88 16.68
C ALA A 56 -6.12 2.07 15.80
N ILE A 57 -5.65 1.55 14.67
CA ILE A 57 -6.49 0.71 13.78
C ILE A 57 -6.70 -0.68 14.36
N GLY A 58 -5.72 -1.23 15.09
CA GLY A 58 -5.84 -2.52 15.77
C GLY A 58 -6.83 -2.54 16.94
N MET A 59 -7.26 -1.36 17.40
CA MET A 59 -8.32 -1.21 18.44
C MET A 59 -9.73 -1.10 17.85
N LEU A 60 -9.87 -1.06 16.52
CA LEU A 60 -11.18 -0.99 15.89
C LEU A 60 -11.88 -2.33 15.93
N ASP A 61 -13.12 -2.35 16.39
CA ASP A 61 -13.97 -3.53 16.43
C ASP A 61 -14.89 -3.60 15.21
N GLY A 62 -15.30 -4.81 14.85
CA GLY A 62 -16.29 -5.01 13.76
C GLY A 62 -15.76 -4.76 12.35
N VAL A 63 -14.43 -4.67 12.17
CA VAL A 63 -13.82 -4.42 10.86
C VAL A 63 -12.96 -5.59 10.37
N SER A 64 -12.86 -5.72 9.05
CA SER A 64 -11.85 -6.55 8.38
C SER A 64 -10.84 -5.63 7.72
N ILE A 65 -9.56 -5.78 8.06
CA ILE A 65 -8.50 -4.89 7.58
C ILE A 65 -7.58 -5.66 6.63
N LEU A 66 -7.35 -5.10 5.45
CA LEU A 66 -6.32 -5.51 4.51
C LEU A 66 -5.24 -4.45 4.47
N VAL A 67 -4.00 -4.87 4.66
CA VAL A 67 -2.84 -3.97 4.58
C VAL A 67 -1.90 -4.47 3.50
N THR A 68 -1.45 -3.59 2.61
CA THR A 68 -0.34 -3.86 1.70
C THR A 68 0.91 -3.13 2.17
N SER A 69 2.07 -3.74 1.99
CA SER A 69 3.36 -3.18 2.36
C SER A 69 4.48 -3.89 1.63
N ARG A 70 5.62 -3.26 1.46
CA ARG A 70 6.87 -3.99 1.21
C ARG A 70 7.21 -4.87 2.42
N ILE A 71 8.13 -5.81 2.23
CA ILE A 71 8.56 -6.70 3.31
C ILE A 71 9.12 -5.88 4.47
N MET A 72 8.42 -5.94 5.59
CA MET A 72 8.79 -5.27 6.83
C MET A 72 8.23 -6.05 8.03
N PRO A 73 8.90 -5.99 9.21
CA PRO A 73 8.42 -6.67 10.41
C PRO A 73 7.27 -5.87 11.06
N ILE A 74 6.04 -6.18 10.66
CA ILE A 74 4.81 -5.57 11.23
C ILE A 74 3.97 -6.55 12.04
N GLU A 75 4.37 -7.82 12.09
CA GLU A 75 3.60 -8.88 12.75
C GLU A 75 3.46 -8.65 14.25
N SER A 76 4.43 -7.96 14.88
CA SER A 76 4.37 -7.62 16.30
C SER A 76 3.32 -6.55 16.62
N GLU A 77 2.95 -5.75 15.64
CA GLU A 77 2.07 -4.59 15.79
C GLU A 77 0.62 -4.94 15.40
N LEU A 78 0.44 -5.90 14.49
CA LEU A 78 -0.88 -6.37 14.04
C LEU A 78 -1.17 -7.76 14.63
N ARG A 79 -2.02 -7.82 15.63
CA ARG A 79 -2.43 -9.09 16.26
C ARG A 79 -3.40 -9.85 15.37
N ASN A 80 -3.30 -11.19 15.40
CA ASN A 80 -4.22 -12.10 14.68
C ASN A 80 -4.30 -11.85 13.16
N THR A 81 -3.17 -11.54 12.53
CA THR A 81 -3.09 -11.32 11.09
C THR A 81 -2.64 -12.58 10.35
N THR A 82 -3.15 -12.73 9.13
CA THR A 82 -2.63 -13.70 8.16
C THR A 82 -1.77 -12.93 7.17
N ARG A 83 -0.50 -13.29 7.06
CA ARG A 83 0.40 -12.72 6.06
C ARG A 83 0.31 -13.51 4.78
N LEU A 84 0.21 -12.80 3.66
CA LEU A 84 0.29 -13.33 2.32
C LEU A 84 1.44 -12.64 1.59
N ASP A 85 2.50 -13.39 1.29
CA ASP A 85 3.59 -12.87 0.48
C ASP A 85 3.21 -12.99 -1.00
N VAL A 86 3.27 -11.87 -1.71
CA VAL A 86 2.94 -11.78 -3.14
C VAL A 86 4.21 -11.48 -3.90
N TRP A 87 4.53 -12.32 -4.86
CA TRP A 87 5.70 -12.22 -5.72
C TRP A 87 5.28 -12.11 -7.18
N ALA A 88 5.90 -11.23 -7.92
CA ALA A 88 5.73 -11.21 -9.36
C ALA A 88 6.47 -12.40 -9.99
N HIS A 89 5.74 -13.26 -10.70
CA HIS A 89 6.37 -14.34 -11.46
C HIS A 89 7.07 -13.79 -12.71
N ASP A 90 8.15 -14.44 -13.12
CA ASP A 90 8.92 -14.04 -14.31
C ASP A 90 8.05 -13.95 -15.58
N LEU A 91 7.01 -14.79 -15.67
CA LEU A 91 6.05 -14.75 -16.78
C LEU A 91 5.24 -13.46 -16.78
N ASP A 92 4.71 -13.05 -15.62
CA ASP A 92 3.92 -11.83 -15.48
C ASP A 92 4.78 -10.59 -15.83
N ILE A 93 6.03 -10.59 -15.35
CA ILE A 93 6.99 -9.53 -15.67
C ILE A 93 7.26 -9.48 -17.18
N ARG A 94 7.42 -10.64 -17.84
CA ARG A 94 7.66 -10.71 -19.29
C ARG A 94 6.47 -10.19 -20.08
N GLU A 95 5.26 -10.59 -19.72
CA GLU A 95 4.02 -10.13 -20.36
C GLU A 95 3.83 -8.62 -20.19
N TYR A 96 3.99 -8.13 -18.97
CA TYR A 96 3.96 -6.69 -18.69
C TYR A 96 4.97 -5.91 -19.54
N LEU A 97 6.21 -6.38 -19.58
CA LEU A 97 7.27 -5.73 -20.39
C LEU A 97 6.92 -5.75 -21.87
N GLN A 98 6.43 -6.87 -22.39
CA GLN A 98 6.04 -6.99 -23.79
C GLN A 98 4.94 -5.97 -24.13
N GLU A 99 3.92 -5.86 -23.28
CA GLU A 99 2.85 -4.89 -23.45
C GLU A 99 3.35 -3.43 -23.38
N ARG A 100 4.16 -3.10 -22.37
CA ARG A 100 4.69 -1.75 -22.21
C ARG A 100 5.63 -1.34 -23.35
N MET A 101 6.47 -2.26 -23.79
CA MET A 101 7.41 -2.04 -24.90
C MET A 101 6.64 -1.84 -26.22
N SER A 102 5.58 -2.61 -26.48
CA SER A 102 4.75 -2.48 -27.68
C SER A 102 4.00 -1.13 -27.76
N LYS A 103 3.63 -0.56 -26.62
CA LYS A 103 2.94 0.74 -26.53
C LYS A 103 3.87 1.95 -26.65
N SER A 104 5.19 1.76 -26.55
CA SER A 104 6.17 2.84 -26.63
C SER A 104 6.70 3.04 -28.03
N THR A 105 6.13 4.00 -28.77
CA THR A 105 6.56 4.32 -30.14
C THR A 105 8.07 4.65 -30.22
N ARG A 106 8.59 5.34 -29.20
CA ARG A 106 10.03 5.67 -29.17
C ARG A 106 10.88 4.43 -29.03
N LEU A 107 10.48 3.50 -28.17
CA LEU A 107 11.21 2.27 -27.92
C LEU A 107 11.13 1.34 -29.15
N GLN A 108 9.98 1.26 -29.81
CA GLN A 108 9.80 0.48 -31.02
C GLN A 108 10.77 0.93 -32.12
N ARG A 109 10.90 2.23 -32.36
CA ARG A 109 11.86 2.78 -33.34
C ARG A 109 13.31 2.45 -33.01
N LEU A 110 13.68 2.31 -31.73
CA LEU A 110 15.02 1.90 -31.33
C LEU A 110 15.22 0.41 -31.58
N ILE A 111 14.24 -0.42 -31.26
CA ILE A 111 14.26 -1.87 -31.48
C ILE A 111 14.29 -2.19 -32.98
N GLU A 112 13.59 -1.43 -33.84
CA GLU A 112 13.68 -1.56 -35.31
C GLU A 112 15.10 -1.32 -35.84
N LYS A 113 15.85 -0.41 -35.22
CA LYS A 113 17.26 -0.12 -35.58
C LYS A 113 18.22 -1.17 -35.02
N ASP A 114 17.93 -1.67 -33.83
CA ASP A 114 18.72 -2.69 -33.15
C ASP A 114 17.81 -3.73 -32.48
N PRO A 115 17.48 -4.84 -33.17
CA PRO A 115 16.61 -5.89 -32.62
C PRO A 115 17.14 -6.54 -31.35
N THR A 116 18.44 -6.46 -31.06
CA THR A 116 19.03 -7.07 -29.85
C THR A 116 18.58 -6.36 -28.58
N LEU A 117 18.17 -5.08 -28.68
CA LEU A 117 17.68 -4.30 -27.54
C LEU A 117 16.45 -4.92 -26.86
N ASN A 118 15.56 -5.56 -27.63
CA ASN A 118 14.37 -6.19 -27.06
C ASN A 118 14.76 -7.25 -26.02
N SER A 119 15.65 -8.14 -26.38
CA SER A 119 16.12 -9.20 -25.49
C SER A 119 16.97 -8.65 -24.34
N ALA A 120 17.85 -7.71 -24.63
CA ALA A 120 18.72 -7.10 -23.63
C ALA A 120 17.93 -6.37 -22.52
N ILE A 121 16.89 -5.62 -22.88
CA ILE A 121 16.02 -4.93 -21.93
C ILE A 121 15.29 -5.93 -21.03
N LYS A 122 14.69 -6.98 -21.63
CA LYS A 122 13.97 -8.01 -20.88
C LYS A 122 14.88 -8.73 -19.88
N ILE A 123 16.07 -9.14 -20.32
CA ILE A 123 17.05 -9.81 -19.46
C ILE A 123 17.48 -8.91 -18.30
N ALA A 124 17.81 -7.65 -18.61
CA ALA A 124 18.27 -6.69 -17.60
C ALA A 124 17.21 -6.39 -16.54
N ILE A 125 15.94 -6.29 -16.93
CA ILE A 125 14.85 -6.03 -15.99
C ILE A 125 14.55 -7.27 -15.17
N LEU A 126 14.44 -8.45 -15.77
CA LEU A 126 14.21 -9.71 -15.05
C LEU A 126 15.32 -9.99 -14.03
N ALA A 127 16.59 -9.75 -14.39
CA ALA A 127 17.71 -9.91 -13.46
C ALA A 127 17.64 -8.97 -12.25
N LYS A 128 17.03 -7.79 -12.41
CA LYS A 128 16.88 -6.81 -11.32
C LYS A 128 15.57 -6.93 -10.54
N ALA A 129 14.53 -7.47 -11.17
CA ALA A 129 13.23 -7.61 -10.53
C ALA A 129 13.27 -8.62 -9.37
N ASN A 130 14.11 -9.66 -9.45
CA ASN A 130 14.38 -10.63 -8.36
C ASN A 130 13.16 -10.96 -7.49
N GLY A 131 11.98 -11.13 -8.12
CA GLY A 131 10.76 -11.45 -7.40
C GLY A 131 10.16 -10.26 -6.61
N MET A 132 10.26 -9.03 -7.14
CA MET A 132 9.52 -7.90 -6.58
C MET A 132 8.04 -8.20 -6.45
#